data_7051de8682986e935d54b152d8c852fe
#
_entry.id   7051de8682986e935d54b152d8c852fe
#
_cell.length_a   1.000
_cell.length_b   1.000
_cell.length_c   1.000
_cell.angle_alpha   90.00
_cell.angle_beta   90.00
_cell.angle_gamma   90.00
#
_symmetry.space_group_name_H-M   'P 1'
#
loop_
_entity.id
_entity.type
_entity.pdbx_description
1 polymer ?
#
loop_
_entity_poly.entity_id
_entity_poly.type
_entity_poly.pdbx_seq_one_letter_code
_entity_poly.pdbx_strand_id
1 'polypeptide(L)'
;ADPDPGSYFAHRYDPSKGVGVDCPTSNNYAKRAGAKLRLPVRDFSCSGAVSMSKGPQVSQQVDAAIRTGALSPATNRVVITTGFNDTYNHRDMSLPQIRKQFADRTAPQIERIKRAAPNARVQIVGYPTIGTGPYYCLFHFGPRPADSTFLPGIQDFANKAQWLQVDLAARTGVQFLDMKPSTRNNGMCADANQRMWAGLVDFSAGDGNLPIHMNQRGHEHAANVIARS
;
A
#
# COMPACT_ATOMS: atom_id res chain seq x y z
N ALA A 1 -2.87 3.02 -0.52
CA ALA A 1 -4.03 3.31 -1.38
C ALA A 1 -5.00 4.24 -0.65
N ASP A 2 -5.66 5.10 -1.41
CA ASP A 2 -6.69 5.98 -0.88
C ASP A 2 -8.04 5.23 -0.88
N PRO A 3 -8.79 5.20 0.23
CA PRO A 3 -10.10 4.55 0.26
C PRO A 3 -11.19 5.37 -0.43
N ASP A 4 -10.95 6.66 -0.72
CA ASP A 4 -11.95 7.55 -1.31
C ASP A 4 -11.78 7.69 -2.84
N PRO A 5 -12.75 7.20 -3.65
CA PRO A 5 -12.72 7.35 -5.09
C PRO A 5 -12.70 8.80 -5.56
N GLY A 6 -13.39 9.69 -4.88
CA GLY A 6 -13.43 11.12 -5.23
C GLY A 6 -12.05 11.75 -5.12
N SER A 7 -11.34 11.48 -4.05
CA SER A 7 -9.96 11.90 -3.85
C SER A 7 -9.03 11.33 -4.92
N TYR A 8 -9.17 10.04 -5.24
CA TYR A 8 -8.37 9.38 -6.27
C TYR A 8 -8.56 9.99 -7.66
N PHE A 9 -9.81 10.21 -8.08
CA PHE A 9 -10.10 10.72 -9.43
C PHE A 9 -9.86 12.24 -9.57
N ALA A 10 -10.09 13.02 -8.51
CA ALA A 10 -9.84 14.46 -8.51
C ALA A 10 -8.37 14.83 -8.66
N HIS A 11 -7.48 13.93 -8.24
CA HIS A 11 -6.05 14.21 -8.10
C HIS A 11 -5.19 13.11 -8.74
N ARG A 12 -5.71 12.53 -9.78
CA ARG A 12 -4.98 11.55 -10.58
C ARG A 12 -3.64 12.14 -11.00
N TYR A 13 -2.59 11.33 -10.85
CA TYR A 13 -1.26 11.68 -11.35
C TYR A 13 -1.34 12.17 -12.81
N ASP A 14 -0.95 13.41 -13.01
CA ASP A 14 -0.86 14.05 -14.31
C ASP A 14 0.62 14.30 -14.62
N PRO A 15 1.24 13.51 -15.50
CA PRO A 15 2.64 13.67 -15.84
C PRO A 15 2.96 15.01 -16.52
N SER A 16 1.96 15.72 -17.06
CA SER A 16 2.16 17.03 -17.68
C SER A 16 2.36 18.15 -16.66
N LYS A 17 1.91 17.95 -15.42
CA LYS A 17 2.05 18.91 -14.32
C LYS A 17 3.35 18.77 -13.54
N GLY A 18 4.27 17.93 -14.04
CA GLY A 18 5.53 17.66 -13.37
C GLY A 18 5.33 16.76 -12.14
N VAL A 19 6.33 16.73 -11.30
CA VAL A 19 6.46 15.81 -10.18
C VAL A 19 5.28 15.92 -9.22
N GLY A 20 4.25 15.11 -9.44
CA GLY A 20 3.11 15.01 -8.55
C GLY A 20 3.48 14.31 -7.24
N VAL A 21 3.82 15.09 -6.24
CA VAL A 21 3.97 14.63 -4.86
C VAL A 21 2.90 15.20 -3.94
N ASP A 22 2.05 16.05 -4.45
CA ASP A 22 0.84 16.50 -3.77
C ASP A 22 -0.33 15.62 -4.19
N CYS A 23 -0.21 14.32 -3.90
CA CYS A 23 -1.33 13.42 -4.07
C CYS A 23 -2.23 13.59 -2.87
N PRO A 24 -3.49 14.02 -3.04
CA PRO A 24 -4.39 14.11 -1.90
C PRO A 24 -4.68 12.71 -1.40
N THR A 25 -4.73 12.63 -0.12
CA THR A 25 -4.98 11.40 0.59
C THR A 25 -6.15 11.59 1.54
N SER A 26 -7.09 10.67 1.50
CA SER A 26 -8.20 10.64 2.43
C SER A 26 -7.79 10.03 3.78
N ASN A 27 -8.74 9.66 4.61
CA ASN A 27 -8.50 9.04 5.91
C ASN A 27 -8.04 7.57 5.78
N ASN A 28 -6.84 7.37 5.23
CA ASN A 28 -6.21 6.07 5.03
C ASN A 28 -5.61 5.49 6.33
N TYR A 29 -5.09 4.27 6.24
CA TYR A 29 -4.56 3.56 7.40
C TYR A 29 -3.43 4.31 8.15
N ALA A 30 -2.61 5.10 7.46
CA ALA A 30 -1.53 5.85 8.09
C ALA A 30 -2.08 6.96 8.99
N LYS A 31 -3.05 7.73 8.49
CA LYS A 31 -3.72 8.78 9.27
C LYS A 31 -4.49 8.20 10.46
N ARG A 32 -5.18 7.07 10.27
CA ARG A 32 -5.86 6.36 11.35
C ARG A 32 -4.88 5.82 12.40
N ALA A 33 -3.73 5.28 11.99
CA ALA A 33 -2.69 4.84 12.91
C ALA A 33 -2.13 6.01 13.71
N GLY A 34 -1.87 7.15 13.06
CA GLY A 34 -1.43 8.37 13.74
C GLY A 34 -2.44 8.85 14.79
N ALA A 35 -3.74 8.86 14.45
CA ALA A 35 -4.79 9.21 15.42
C ALA A 35 -4.80 8.28 16.63
N LYS A 36 -4.64 6.95 16.43
CA LYS A 36 -4.54 5.98 17.52
C LYS A 36 -3.31 6.17 18.40
N LEU A 37 -2.21 6.58 17.80
CA LEU A 37 -0.94 6.85 18.48
C LEU A 37 -0.88 8.29 19.06
N ARG A 38 -1.86 9.13 18.78
CA ARG A 38 -1.87 10.58 19.09
C ARG A 38 -0.66 11.32 18.48
N LEU A 39 -0.29 10.92 17.28
CA LEU A 39 0.81 11.52 16.52
C LEU A 39 0.27 12.27 15.30
N PRO A 40 0.76 13.47 14.99
CA PRO A 40 0.45 14.16 13.75
C PRO A 40 1.03 13.38 12.57
N VAL A 41 0.28 13.31 11.47
CA VAL A 41 0.69 12.57 10.27
C VAL A 41 0.92 13.52 9.10
N ARG A 42 2.08 13.39 8.47
CA ARG A 42 2.40 13.98 7.18
C ARG A 42 2.38 12.86 6.15
N ASP A 43 1.46 12.92 5.21
CA ASP A 43 1.21 11.86 4.23
C ASP A 43 1.67 12.32 2.84
N PHE A 44 2.67 11.63 2.30
CA PHE A 44 3.26 11.86 0.97
C PHE A 44 2.95 10.74 0.00
N SER A 45 2.04 9.83 0.38
CA SER A 45 1.73 8.67 -0.45
C SER A 45 0.90 9.06 -1.67
N CYS A 46 1.23 8.46 -2.80
CA CYS A 46 0.47 8.58 -4.04
C CYS A 46 -0.09 7.22 -4.44
N SER A 47 -1.35 7.15 -4.82
CA SER A 47 -1.91 5.95 -5.46
C SER A 47 -1.18 5.67 -6.77
N GLY A 48 -0.88 4.39 -7.04
CA GLY A 48 -0.10 4.01 -8.20
C GLY A 48 1.41 4.21 -8.04
N ALA A 49 1.91 4.50 -6.84
CA ALA A 49 3.34 4.72 -6.60
C ALA A 49 4.19 3.51 -7.01
N VAL A 50 5.34 3.80 -7.61
CA VAL A 50 6.28 2.84 -8.18
C VAL A 50 7.74 3.19 -7.82
N SER A 51 8.62 2.22 -7.96
CA SER A 51 10.06 2.41 -7.81
C SER A 51 10.84 2.17 -9.10
N MET A 52 10.29 1.38 -10.04
CA MET A 52 10.97 0.96 -11.27
C MET A 52 10.27 1.41 -12.55
N SER A 53 8.98 1.67 -12.48
CA SER A 53 8.13 1.99 -13.64
C SER A 53 7.94 3.49 -13.82
N LYS A 54 7.28 3.90 -14.91
CA LYS A 54 6.76 5.27 -15.04
C LYS A 54 5.57 5.46 -14.09
N GLY A 55 5.50 6.59 -13.41
CA GLY A 55 4.44 6.91 -12.47
C GLY A 55 4.96 7.74 -11.29
N PRO A 56 4.14 7.99 -10.26
CA PRO A 56 4.58 8.64 -9.03
C PRO A 56 5.70 7.85 -8.38
N GLN A 57 6.88 8.45 -8.25
CA GLN A 57 8.05 7.73 -7.75
C GLN A 57 8.11 7.77 -6.21
N VAL A 58 8.48 6.64 -5.60
CA VAL A 58 8.81 6.59 -4.17
C VAL A 58 9.92 7.59 -3.83
N SER A 59 10.92 7.75 -4.72
CA SER A 59 12.00 8.73 -4.53
C SER A 59 11.50 10.16 -4.41
N GLN A 60 10.51 10.55 -5.21
CA GLN A 60 9.91 11.88 -5.20
C GLN A 60 9.15 12.15 -3.89
N GLN A 61 8.46 11.13 -3.37
CA GLN A 61 7.78 11.22 -2.06
C GLN A 61 8.79 11.43 -0.93
N VAL A 62 9.93 10.72 -0.99
CA VAL A 62 11.04 10.89 -0.04
C VAL A 62 11.66 12.28 -0.17
N ASP A 63 11.89 12.76 -1.41
CA ASP A 63 12.39 14.13 -1.64
C ASP A 63 11.49 15.19 -1.03
N ALA A 64 10.19 15.07 -1.24
CA ALA A 64 9.21 15.99 -0.68
C ALA A 64 9.18 15.95 0.86
N ALA A 65 9.22 14.76 1.45
CA ALA A 65 9.23 14.58 2.89
C ALA A 65 10.49 15.19 3.55
N ILE A 66 11.64 15.05 2.91
CA ILE A 66 12.89 15.69 3.36
C ILE A 66 12.82 17.21 3.21
N ARG A 67 12.47 17.70 2.01
CA ARG A 67 12.42 19.12 1.70
C ARG A 67 11.46 19.91 2.60
N THR A 68 10.35 19.32 2.98
CA THR A 68 9.34 19.94 3.85
C THR A 68 9.62 19.77 5.34
N GLY A 69 10.72 19.12 5.72
CA GLY A 69 11.07 18.86 7.12
C GLY A 69 10.17 17.83 7.81
N ALA A 70 9.37 17.06 7.04
CA ALA A 70 8.54 15.99 7.60
C ALA A 70 9.40 14.81 8.08
N LEU A 71 10.51 14.55 7.39
CA LEU A 71 11.58 13.67 7.87
C LEU A 71 12.63 14.50 8.60
N SER A 72 12.75 14.28 9.89
CA SER A 72 13.69 14.99 10.77
C SER A 72 14.03 14.11 11.98
N PRO A 73 15.01 14.49 12.82
CA PRO A 73 15.30 13.77 14.06
C PRO A 73 14.12 13.68 15.05
N ALA A 74 13.10 14.54 14.89
CA ALA A 74 11.87 14.49 15.69
C ALA A 74 10.80 13.52 15.12
N THR A 75 11.02 12.93 13.95
CA THR A 75 10.11 11.95 13.38
C THR A 75 10.13 10.65 14.18
N ASN A 76 8.97 10.23 14.67
CA ASN A 76 8.86 9.03 15.51
C ASN A 76 8.71 7.75 14.69
N ARG A 77 7.99 7.83 13.56
CA ARG A 77 7.66 6.65 12.76
C ARG A 77 7.53 7.00 11.28
N VAL A 78 7.99 6.10 10.43
CA VAL A 78 7.77 6.15 8.99
C VAL A 78 7.17 4.84 8.53
N VAL A 79 6.03 4.88 7.84
CA VAL A 79 5.37 3.71 7.27
C VAL A 79 5.36 3.79 5.75
N ILE A 80 5.69 2.69 5.08
CA ILE A 80 5.85 2.64 3.64
C ILE A 80 5.13 1.40 3.12
N THR A 81 4.26 1.57 2.11
CA THR A 81 3.68 0.46 1.34
C THR A 81 3.94 0.71 -0.14
N THR A 82 4.70 -0.15 -0.78
CA THR A 82 5.09 -0.03 -2.19
C THR A 82 5.37 -1.41 -2.79
N GLY A 83 5.50 -1.50 -4.10
CA GLY A 83 5.93 -2.69 -4.83
C GLY A 83 4.84 -3.36 -5.67
N PHE A 84 3.55 -3.28 -5.31
CA PHE A 84 2.51 -3.95 -6.07
C PHE A 84 2.42 -3.43 -7.52
N ASN A 85 2.47 -2.10 -7.70
CA ASN A 85 2.41 -1.51 -9.04
C ASN A 85 3.64 -1.87 -9.90
N ASP A 86 4.78 -2.11 -9.29
CA ASP A 86 5.97 -2.57 -10.00
C ASP A 86 5.81 -4.01 -10.50
N THR A 87 5.04 -4.88 -9.82
CA THR A 87 4.90 -6.29 -10.23
C THR A 87 4.16 -6.46 -11.54
N TYR A 88 3.02 -5.80 -11.73
CA TYR A 88 2.27 -5.95 -12.99
C TYR A 88 2.88 -5.14 -14.14
N ASN A 89 3.60 -4.06 -13.83
CA ASN A 89 4.33 -3.29 -14.84
C ASN A 89 5.57 -4.03 -15.38
N HIS A 90 6.08 -5.00 -14.61
CA HIS A 90 7.24 -5.83 -14.96
C HIS A 90 6.88 -7.32 -14.90
N ARG A 91 5.70 -7.66 -15.41
CA ARG A 91 5.17 -9.05 -15.41
C ARG A 91 6.08 -10.05 -16.10
N ASP A 92 6.87 -9.59 -17.07
CA ASP A 92 7.79 -10.44 -17.84
C ASP A 92 9.11 -10.77 -17.10
N MET A 93 9.37 -10.11 -15.97
CA MET A 93 10.53 -10.40 -15.15
C MET A 93 10.33 -11.65 -14.32
N SER A 94 11.36 -12.50 -14.26
CA SER A 94 11.39 -13.59 -13.30
C SER A 94 11.40 -13.07 -11.86
N LEU A 95 10.97 -13.90 -10.92
CA LEU A 95 10.93 -13.52 -9.50
C LEU A 95 12.30 -13.05 -8.96
N PRO A 96 13.44 -13.72 -9.23
CA PRO A 96 14.75 -13.23 -8.80
C PRO A 96 15.14 -11.88 -9.41
N GLN A 97 14.80 -11.66 -10.68
CA GLN A 97 15.12 -10.40 -11.37
C GLN A 97 14.34 -9.22 -10.77
N ILE A 98 13.02 -9.35 -10.61
CA ILE A 98 12.20 -8.26 -10.09
C ILE A 98 12.54 -7.96 -8.62
N ARG A 99 12.81 -8.99 -7.80
CA ARG A 99 13.25 -8.83 -6.40
C ARG A 99 14.53 -8.01 -6.31
N LYS A 100 15.54 -8.38 -7.10
CA LYS A 100 16.82 -7.67 -7.13
C LYS A 100 16.66 -6.21 -7.59
N GLN A 101 16.00 -6.00 -8.72
CA GLN A 101 15.85 -4.65 -9.29
C GLN A 101 15.04 -3.73 -8.39
N PHE A 102 13.95 -4.22 -7.82
CA PHE A 102 13.14 -3.45 -6.88
C PHE A 102 13.96 -3.04 -5.64
N ALA A 103 14.68 -3.99 -5.06
CA ALA A 103 15.54 -3.70 -3.91
C ALA A 103 16.65 -2.70 -4.26
N ASP A 104 17.28 -2.83 -5.43
CA ASP A 104 18.32 -1.89 -5.89
C ASP A 104 17.81 -0.45 -6.06
N ARG A 105 16.55 -0.28 -6.52
CA ARG A 105 15.92 1.02 -6.71
C ARG A 105 15.36 1.63 -5.42
N THR A 106 14.84 0.79 -4.52
CA THR A 106 14.08 1.26 -3.36
C THR A 106 14.92 1.34 -2.09
N ALA A 107 15.90 0.45 -1.89
CA ALA A 107 16.74 0.49 -0.70
C ALA A 107 17.49 1.83 -0.50
N PRO A 108 18.02 2.49 -1.53
CA PRO A 108 18.63 3.82 -1.36
C PRO A 108 17.66 4.86 -0.79
N GLN A 109 16.34 4.74 -1.07
CA GLN A 109 15.34 5.64 -0.54
C GLN A 109 15.09 5.38 0.95
N ILE A 110 15.06 4.12 1.37
CA ILE A 110 14.98 3.75 2.78
C ILE A 110 16.20 4.28 3.57
N GLU A 111 17.39 4.16 3.00
CA GLU A 111 18.60 4.70 3.63
C GLU A 111 18.57 6.24 3.74
N ARG A 112 18.00 6.93 2.76
CA ARG A 112 17.77 8.39 2.84
C ARG A 112 16.80 8.74 3.98
N ILE A 113 15.71 7.98 4.13
CA ILE A 113 14.76 8.16 5.23
C ILE A 113 15.46 7.96 6.57
N LYS A 114 16.23 6.90 6.74
CA LYS A 114 16.97 6.60 7.99
C LYS A 114 17.96 7.73 8.33
N ARG A 115 18.66 8.29 7.33
CA ARG A 115 19.57 9.42 7.58
C ARG A 115 18.83 10.70 7.96
N ALA A 116 17.69 10.99 7.33
CA ALA A 116 16.91 12.19 7.63
C ALA A 116 16.14 12.10 8.94
N ALA A 117 15.72 10.90 9.33
CA ALA A 117 14.95 10.62 10.53
C ALA A 117 15.60 9.48 11.35
N PRO A 118 16.79 9.72 11.96
CA PRO A 118 17.60 8.66 12.58
C PRO A 118 16.93 8.03 13.81
N ASN A 119 15.99 8.70 14.43
CA ASN A 119 15.26 8.21 15.59
C ASN A 119 13.93 7.53 15.23
N ALA A 120 13.56 7.53 13.95
CA ALA A 120 12.28 6.99 13.52
C ALA A 120 12.29 5.46 13.44
N ARG A 121 11.21 4.84 13.92
CA ARG A 121 10.91 3.46 13.53
C ARG A 121 10.44 3.43 12.09
N VAL A 122 11.24 2.85 11.20
CA VAL A 122 10.90 2.70 9.79
C VAL A 122 10.29 1.30 9.57
N GLN A 123 9.11 1.25 8.96
CA GLN A 123 8.34 0.02 8.77
C GLN A 123 7.84 -0.09 7.33
N ILE A 124 8.08 -1.25 6.72
CA ILE A 124 7.43 -1.63 5.47
C ILE A 124 6.16 -2.38 5.81
N VAL A 125 5.02 -1.84 5.40
CA VAL A 125 3.70 -2.41 5.66
C VAL A 125 3.28 -3.26 4.48
N GLY A 126 3.12 -4.55 4.70
CA GLY A 126 2.72 -5.53 3.71
C GLY A 126 1.29 -5.32 3.21
N TYR A 127 1.00 -5.87 2.03
CA TYR A 127 -0.38 -5.89 1.54
C TYR A 127 -1.18 -6.97 2.28
N PRO A 128 -2.42 -6.67 2.72
CA PRO A 128 -3.35 -7.69 3.21
C PRO A 128 -3.63 -8.75 2.14
N THR A 129 -4.15 -9.89 2.55
CA THR A 129 -4.64 -10.93 1.64
C THR A 129 -5.74 -10.38 0.76
N ILE A 130 -5.59 -10.47 -0.58
CA ILE A 130 -6.51 -9.88 -1.55
C ILE A 130 -7.58 -10.88 -1.96
N GLY A 131 -7.19 -12.05 -2.45
CA GLY A 131 -8.07 -13.11 -2.93
C GLY A 131 -8.10 -14.33 -2.02
N THR A 132 -8.82 -15.34 -2.41
CA THR A 132 -8.78 -16.68 -1.79
C THR A 132 -8.00 -17.61 -2.74
N GLY A 133 -6.70 -17.74 -2.52
CA GLY A 133 -5.82 -18.31 -3.51
C GLY A 133 -5.92 -17.54 -4.84
N PRO A 134 -6.09 -18.21 -5.99
CA PRO A 134 -6.20 -17.53 -7.28
C PRO A 134 -7.61 -17.01 -7.60
N TYR A 135 -8.54 -17.06 -6.65
CA TYR A 135 -9.93 -16.63 -6.84
C TYR A 135 -10.16 -15.24 -6.25
N TYR A 136 -10.86 -14.40 -7.04
CA TYR A 136 -11.17 -13.01 -6.71
C TYR A 136 -12.65 -12.76 -6.96
N CYS A 137 -13.36 -12.21 -5.99
CA CYS A 137 -14.76 -11.89 -6.07
C CYS A 137 -14.90 -10.41 -6.40
N LEU A 138 -15.23 -10.11 -7.64
CA LEU A 138 -15.24 -8.75 -8.19
C LEU A 138 -16.59 -8.06 -8.02
N PHE A 139 -17.68 -8.85 -7.88
CA PHE A 139 -19.04 -8.32 -7.85
C PHE A 139 -19.73 -8.64 -6.51
N HIS A 140 -20.20 -7.58 -5.86
CA HIS A 140 -20.88 -7.66 -4.56
C HIS A 140 -22.15 -6.83 -4.57
N PHE A 141 -23.30 -7.50 -4.68
CA PHE A 141 -24.63 -6.89 -4.67
C PHE A 141 -25.36 -7.05 -3.34
N GLY A 142 -24.79 -7.80 -2.41
CA GLY A 142 -25.35 -8.12 -1.10
C GLY A 142 -24.27 -8.60 -0.11
N PRO A 143 -24.67 -9.27 0.97
CA PRO A 143 -23.73 -9.65 2.03
C PRO A 143 -22.70 -10.70 1.60
N ARG A 144 -23.02 -11.50 0.57
CA ARG A 144 -22.11 -12.51 0.00
C ARG A 144 -21.61 -12.07 -1.37
N PRO A 145 -20.42 -12.56 -1.79
CA PRO A 145 -19.94 -12.37 -3.15
C PRO A 145 -20.93 -12.92 -4.19
N ALA A 146 -21.04 -12.26 -5.34
CA ALA A 146 -21.88 -12.72 -6.45
C ALA A 146 -21.10 -13.55 -7.48
N ASP A 147 -19.75 -13.55 -7.41
CA ASP A 147 -18.86 -14.26 -8.32
C ASP A 147 -17.69 -14.89 -7.59
N SER A 148 -16.92 -15.70 -8.34
CA SER A 148 -15.63 -16.23 -7.93
C SER A 148 -14.77 -16.40 -9.19
N THR A 149 -14.09 -15.33 -9.55
CA THR A 149 -13.33 -15.25 -10.81
C THR A 149 -11.91 -15.78 -10.62
N PHE A 150 -11.49 -16.72 -11.49
CA PHE A 150 -10.16 -17.31 -11.48
C PHE A 150 -9.14 -16.36 -12.13
N LEU A 151 -8.25 -15.74 -11.35
CA LEU A 151 -7.25 -14.76 -11.78
C LEU A 151 -5.86 -15.09 -11.21
N PRO A 152 -5.22 -16.18 -11.68
CA PRO A 152 -3.92 -16.61 -11.13
C PRO A 152 -2.81 -15.58 -11.32
N GLY A 153 -2.89 -14.73 -12.34
CA GLY A 153 -1.93 -13.63 -12.53
C GLY A 153 -1.95 -12.60 -11.41
N ILE A 154 -3.12 -12.31 -10.84
CA ILE A 154 -3.23 -11.39 -9.69
C ILE A 154 -2.61 -12.02 -8.44
N GLN A 155 -2.79 -13.34 -8.26
CA GLN A 155 -2.14 -14.08 -7.18
C GLN A 155 -0.62 -14.03 -7.31
N ASP A 156 -0.09 -14.17 -8.52
CA ASP A 156 1.35 -14.06 -8.79
C ASP A 156 1.86 -12.65 -8.44
N PHE A 157 1.17 -11.59 -8.85
CA PHE A 157 1.52 -10.21 -8.49
C PHE A 157 1.49 -9.99 -6.98
N ALA A 158 0.48 -10.50 -6.28
CA ALA A 158 0.38 -10.39 -4.82
C ALA A 158 1.51 -11.13 -4.09
N ASN A 159 1.94 -12.28 -4.63
CA ASN A 159 3.07 -13.04 -4.10
C ASN A 159 4.40 -12.32 -4.38
N LYS A 160 4.61 -11.84 -5.59
CA LYS A 160 5.79 -11.04 -5.95
C LYS A 160 5.89 -9.81 -5.05
N ALA A 161 4.82 -9.03 -4.89
CA ALA A 161 4.80 -7.84 -4.03
C ALA A 161 5.22 -8.15 -2.59
N GLN A 162 4.77 -9.28 -2.03
CA GLN A 162 5.19 -9.74 -0.70
C GLN A 162 6.72 -9.94 -0.64
N TRP A 163 7.29 -10.66 -1.61
CA TRP A 163 8.73 -10.90 -1.65
C TRP A 163 9.55 -9.64 -1.88
N LEU A 164 9.07 -8.70 -2.72
CA LEU A 164 9.73 -7.40 -2.89
C LEU A 164 9.86 -6.65 -1.56
N GLN A 165 8.82 -6.68 -0.74
CA GLN A 165 8.78 -5.99 0.55
C GLN A 165 9.63 -6.70 1.62
N VAL A 166 9.57 -8.02 1.67
CA VAL A 166 10.40 -8.84 2.58
C VAL A 166 11.89 -8.60 2.31
N ASP A 167 12.31 -8.66 1.03
CA ASP A 167 13.72 -8.46 0.67
C ASP A 167 14.18 -7.03 0.93
N LEU A 168 13.33 -6.05 0.65
CA LEU A 168 13.64 -4.65 0.93
C LEU A 168 13.84 -4.42 2.43
N ALA A 169 12.97 -4.99 3.26
CA ALA A 169 13.09 -4.91 4.72
C ALA A 169 14.37 -5.57 5.21
N ALA A 170 14.65 -6.79 4.75
CA ALA A 170 15.87 -7.52 5.11
C ALA A 170 17.13 -6.77 4.69
N ARG A 171 17.16 -6.23 3.48
CA ARG A 171 18.31 -5.50 2.92
C ARG A 171 18.61 -4.20 3.65
N THR A 172 17.58 -3.53 4.16
CA THR A 172 17.70 -2.21 4.80
C THR A 172 17.66 -2.25 6.33
N GLY A 173 17.45 -3.44 6.90
CA GLY A 173 17.37 -3.65 8.34
C GLY A 173 16.15 -2.98 9.00
N VAL A 174 15.07 -2.74 8.21
CA VAL A 174 13.83 -2.16 8.75
C VAL A 174 12.79 -3.24 9.03
N GLN A 175 11.80 -2.91 9.84
CA GLN A 175 10.75 -3.86 10.19
C GLN A 175 9.80 -4.10 9.01
N PHE A 176 9.48 -5.36 8.73
CA PHE A 176 8.38 -5.75 7.85
C PHE A 176 7.16 -6.10 8.70
N LEU A 177 6.03 -5.43 8.43
CA LEU A 177 4.74 -5.74 9.04
C LEU A 177 3.95 -6.62 8.07
N ASP A 178 3.98 -7.93 8.29
CA ASP A 178 3.22 -8.87 7.47
C ASP A 178 1.73 -8.82 7.82
N MET A 179 0.92 -8.38 6.86
CA MET A 179 -0.54 -8.29 7.01
C MET A 179 -1.26 -9.59 6.61
N LYS A 180 -0.62 -10.49 5.86
CA LYS A 180 -1.29 -11.69 5.32
C LYS A 180 -1.80 -12.65 6.41
N PRO A 181 -1.03 -12.98 7.48
CA PRO A 181 -1.53 -13.89 8.51
C PRO A 181 -2.82 -13.42 9.17
N SER A 182 -2.89 -12.11 9.49
CA SER A 182 -4.05 -11.52 10.18
C SER A 182 -5.25 -11.25 9.27
N THR A 183 -5.07 -11.36 7.95
CA THR A 183 -6.11 -11.08 6.95
C THR A 183 -6.42 -12.26 6.03
N ARG A 184 -5.91 -13.46 6.32
CA ARG A 184 -6.01 -14.63 5.44
C ARG A 184 -7.44 -14.99 5.01
N ASN A 185 -8.44 -14.68 5.86
CA ASN A 185 -9.85 -14.98 5.64
C ASN A 185 -10.67 -13.72 5.28
N ASN A 186 -10.01 -12.59 5.00
CA ASN A 186 -10.65 -11.28 4.85
C ASN A 186 -10.43 -10.67 3.45
N GLY A 187 -10.08 -11.50 2.46
CA GLY A 187 -9.94 -11.08 1.07
C GLY A 187 -11.27 -10.72 0.42
N MET A 188 -11.24 -10.43 -0.88
CA MET A 188 -12.43 -10.03 -1.66
C MET A 188 -13.57 -11.03 -1.60
N CYS A 189 -13.28 -12.33 -1.42
CA CYS A 189 -14.29 -13.38 -1.40
C CYS A 189 -14.90 -13.63 -0.01
N ALA A 190 -14.52 -12.89 1.01
CA ALA A 190 -15.17 -12.94 2.31
C ALA A 190 -16.53 -12.22 2.30
N ASP A 191 -17.39 -12.55 3.25
CA ASP A 191 -18.67 -11.87 3.45
C ASP A 191 -18.47 -10.38 3.78
N ALA A 192 -19.48 -9.57 3.50
CA ALA A 192 -19.44 -8.10 3.65
C ALA A 192 -18.99 -7.62 5.04
N ASN A 193 -19.35 -8.36 6.10
CA ASN A 193 -18.98 -8.04 7.48
C ASN A 193 -17.53 -8.45 7.85
N GLN A 194 -16.84 -9.17 6.98
CA GLN A 194 -15.47 -9.69 7.23
C GLN A 194 -14.44 -9.17 6.24
N ARG A 195 -14.83 -8.96 4.96
CA ARG A 195 -13.86 -8.63 3.93
C ARG A 195 -13.23 -7.25 4.14
N MET A 196 -11.96 -7.17 3.78
CA MET A 196 -11.11 -5.97 3.91
C MET A 196 -10.77 -5.33 2.56
N TRP A 197 -11.38 -5.83 1.48
CA TRP A 197 -11.20 -5.34 0.11
C TRP A 197 -12.54 -5.04 -0.52
N ALA A 198 -12.61 -3.96 -1.29
CA ALA A 198 -13.73 -3.70 -2.17
C ALA A 198 -13.59 -4.50 -3.46
N GLY A 199 -14.70 -4.97 -4.01
CA GLY A 199 -14.76 -5.53 -5.34
C GLY A 199 -14.60 -4.46 -6.43
N LEU A 200 -14.73 -4.88 -7.68
CA LEU A 200 -14.79 -3.95 -8.83
C LEU A 200 -16.12 -3.19 -8.84
N VAL A 201 -17.23 -3.90 -8.62
CA VAL A 201 -18.55 -3.35 -8.39
C VAL A 201 -19.02 -3.86 -7.02
N ASP A 202 -19.20 -2.96 -6.08
CA ASP A 202 -19.43 -3.33 -4.69
C ASP A 202 -20.39 -2.36 -3.98
N PHE A 203 -21.63 -2.80 -3.81
CA PHE A 203 -22.65 -2.04 -3.10
C PHE A 203 -22.71 -2.37 -1.60
N SER A 204 -21.86 -3.25 -1.11
CA SER A 204 -21.86 -3.73 0.27
C SER A 204 -20.56 -3.49 1.04
N ALA A 205 -19.59 -2.80 0.42
CA ALA A 205 -18.33 -2.44 1.08
C ALA A 205 -18.44 -1.23 2.02
N GLY A 206 -19.57 -0.54 2.04
CA GLY A 206 -19.76 0.77 2.67
C GLY A 206 -19.42 1.93 1.74
N ASP A 207 -19.62 3.16 2.19
CA ASP A 207 -19.37 4.35 1.40
C ASP A 207 -17.87 4.66 1.25
N GLY A 208 -17.51 5.32 0.15
CA GLY A 208 -16.17 5.87 -0.06
C GLY A 208 -15.08 4.81 -0.28
N ASN A 209 -15.38 3.70 -0.95
CA ASN A 209 -14.40 2.67 -1.26
C ASN A 209 -13.91 2.78 -2.71
N LEU A 210 -12.58 2.82 -2.88
CA LEU A 210 -11.97 2.70 -4.19
C LEU A 210 -12.11 1.26 -4.70
N PRO A 211 -12.63 1.00 -5.91
CA PRO A 211 -12.73 -0.35 -6.47
C PRO A 211 -11.40 -1.09 -6.45
N ILE A 212 -11.41 -2.39 -6.13
CA ILE A 212 -10.25 -3.28 -6.07
C ILE A 212 -9.12 -2.80 -5.13
N HIS A 213 -9.49 -2.04 -4.09
CA HIS A 213 -8.56 -1.59 -3.04
C HIS A 213 -9.08 -1.99 -1.65
N MET A 214 -8.24 -1.80 -0.65
CA MET A 214 -8.69 -1.95 0.74
C MET A 214 -9.92 -1.08 1.01
N ASN A 215 -10.94 -1.66 1.61
CA ASN A 215 -12.11 -0.93 2.06
C ASN A 215 -11.85 -0.28 3.44
N GLN A 216 -12.85 0.40 4.00
CA GLN A 216 -12.74 1.07 5.30
C GLN A 216 -12.28 0.12 6.43
N ARG A 217 -12.76 -1.14 6.42
CA ARG A 217 -12.37 -2.18 7.39
C ARG A 217 -10.89 -2.57 7.23
N GLY A 218 -10.42 -2.72 5.98
CA GLY A 218 -9.02 -3.01 5.69
C GLY A 218 -8.08 -1.91 6.17
N HIS A 219 -8.45 -0.64 5.93
CA HIS A 219 -7.70 0.50 6.44
C HIS A 219 -7.68 0.55 7.97
N GLU A 220 -8.79 0.25 8.63
CA GLU A 220 -8.88 0.22 10.09
C GLU A 220 -8.03 -0.91 10.67
N HIS A 221 -8.06 -2.10 10.05
CA HIS A 221 -7.23 -3.23 10.48
C HIS A 221 -5.73 -2.90 10.34
N ALA A 222 -5.31 -2.38 9.19
CA ALA A 222 -3.91 -1.99 8.99
C ALA A 222 -3.45 -0.93 10.00
N ALA A 223 -4.30 0.04 10.30
CA ALA A 223 -4.04 1.06 11.31
C ALA A 223 -3.85 0.45 12.71
N ASN A 224 -4.67 -0.55 13.07
CA ASN A 224 -4.54 -1.24 14.35
C ASN A 224 -3.24 -2.05 14.45
N VAL A 225 -2.82 -2.73 13.37
CA VAL A 225 -1.54 -3.46 13.33
C VAL A 225 -0.37 -2.49 13.48
N ILE A 226 -0.37 -1.38 12.74
CA ILE A 226 0.67 -0.35 12.83
C ILE A 226 0.73 0.25 14.23
N ALA A 227 -0.42 0.56 14.84
CA ALA A 227 -0.45 1.19 16.15
C ALA A 227 0.08 0.27 17.27
N ARG A 228 -0.01 -1.05 17.10
CA ARG A 228 0.45 -2.05 18.10
C ARG A 228 1.90 -2.52 17.89
N SER A 229 2.51 -2.14 16.76
CA SER A 229 3.85 -2.61 16.37
C SER A 229 4.98 -1.78 16.97
#